data_613ed1f99cbd997a0291e9afa3ea8918
#
_entry.id   613ed1f99cbd997a0291e9afa3ea8918
#
_cell.length_a   1.000
_cell.length_b   1.000
_cell.length_c   1.000
_cell.angle_alpha   90.00
_cell.angle_beta   90.00
_cell.angle_gamma   90.00
#
_symmetry.space_group_name_H-M   'P 1'
#
loop_
_entity.id
_entity.type
_entity.pdbx_description
1 polymer ?
#
loop_
_entity_poly.entity_id
_entity_poly.type
_entity_poly.pdbx_seq_one_letter_code
_entity_poly.pdbx_strand_id
1 'polypeptide(L)'
;MYLKKTISDNNGNAIVDAEHIIKELNISGGMLSFLLQSFAPPSGDEERLPFRAAWYHCEYNSSEELYRQGFEYLLTLDDLSGGWIIE
;
A
#
# COMPACT_ATOMS: atom_id res chain seq x y z
N MET A 1 -3.98 7.70 -6.17
CA MET A 1 -2.60 7.18 -6.04
C MET A 1 -2.61 5.78 -5.45
N TYR A 2 -1.83 4.89 -5.98
CA TYR A 2 -1.65 3.54 -5.43
C TYR A 2 -0.25 3.03 -5.77
N LEU A 3 0.16 1.97 -5.09
CA LEU A 3 1.45 1.32 -5.34
C LEU A 3 1.19 0.04 -6.12
N LYS A 4 1.90 -0.16 -7.22
CA LYS A 4 1.80 -1.40 -8.03
C LYS A 4 3.01 -2.27 -7.74
N LYS A 5 2.78 -3.48 -7.26
CA LYS A 5 3.85 -4.45 -6.99
C LYS A 5 3.28 -5.85 -6.85
N THR A 6 3.88 -6.81 -7.54
CA THR A 6 3.56 -8.23 -7.37
C THR A 6 3.96 -8.68 -5.98
N ILE A 7 3.02 -9.25 -5.24
CA ILE A 7 3.28 -9.88 -3.94
C ILE A 7 2.53 -11.20 -3.85
N SER A 8 2.89 -12.01 -2.86
CA SER A 8 2.19 -13.28 -2.61
C SER A 8 1.01 -13.07 -1.67
N ASP A 9 -0.08 -13.81 -1.89
CA ASP A 9 -1.20 -13.87 -0.97
C ASP A 9 -0.87 -14.78 0.23
N ASN A 10 -1.85 -15.00 1.11
CA ASN A 10 -1.66 -15.82 2.31
C ASN A 10 -1.41 -17.29 2.01
N ASN A 11 -1.69 -17.74 0.81
CA ASN A 11 -1.48 -19.12 0.37
C ASN A 11 -0.18 -19.29 -0.43
N GLY A 12 0.61 -18.24 -0.54
CA GLY A 12 1.86 -18.28 -1.28
C GLY A 12 1.72 -18.11 -2.79
N ASN A 13 0.53 -17.77 -3.28
CA ASN A 13 0.29 -17.52 -4.70
C ASN A 13 0.65 -16.09 -5.07
N ALA A 14 1.43 -15.91 -6.14
CA ALA A 14 1.79 -14.58 -6.59
C ALA A 14 0.58 -13.87 -7.20
N ILE A 15 0.32 -12.65 -6.73
CA ILE A 15 -0.68 -11.77 -7.31
C ILE A 15 0.07 -10.75 -8.15
N VAL A 16 0.07 -10.97 -9.45
CA VAL A 16 0.85 -10.16 -10.41
C VAL A 16 0.25 -8.76 -10.49
N ASP A 17 1.11 -7.74 -10.40
CA ASP A 17 0.73 -6.33 -10.49
C ASP A 17 -0.37 -5.94 -9.50
N ALA A 18 -0.31 -6.48 -8.29
CA ALA A 18 -1.26 -6.14 -7.24
C ALA A 18 -1.26 -4.64 -6.98
N GLU A 19 -2.44 -4.10 -6.67
CA GLU A 19 -2.63 -2.69 -6.37
C GLU A 19 -2.78 -2.50 -4.87
N HIS A 20 -1.89 -1.69 -4.31
CA HIS A 20 -1.85 -1.42 -2.88
C HIS A 20 -2.33 0.00 -2.63
N ILE A 21 -3.42 0.12 -1.87
CA ILE A 21 -4.13 1.38 -1.66
C ILE A 21 -4.14 1.73 -0.18
N ILE A 22 -3.78 2.97 0.16
CA ILE A 22 -3.88 3.46 1.52
C ILE A 22 -5.35 3.83 1.76
N LYS A 23 -6.00 3.09 2.65
CA LYS A 23 -7.42 3.25 2.94
C LYS A 23 -7.68 4.26 4.05
N GLU A 24 -6.86 4.26 5.08
CA GLU A 24 -7.01 5.13 6.24
C GLU A 24 -5.67 5.71 6.64
N LEU A 25 -5.68 6.96 7.09
CA LEU A 25 -4.49 7.65 7.59
C LEU A 25 -4.79 8.24 8.95
N ASN A 26 -3.79 8.19 9.83
CA ASN A 26 -3.87 8.83 11.13
C ASN A 26 -2.49 9.38 11.51
N ILE A 27 -2.46 10.63 11.98
CA ILE A 27 -1.22 11.26 12.44
C ILE A 27 -1.36 11.50 13.94
N SER A 28 -0.42 10.97 14.71
CA SER A 28 -0.41 11.12 16.15
C SER A 28 1.02 11.04 16.68
N GLY A 29 1.39 11.99 17.54
CA GLY A 29 2.71 11.97 18.18
C GLY A 29 3.89 11.98 17.21
N GLY A 30 3.74 12.64 16.07
CA GLY A 30 4.80 12.68 15.06
C GLY A 30 4.90 11.43 14.20
N MET A 31 3.95 10.51 14.35
CA MET A 31 3.92 9.26 13.57
C MET A 31 2.74 9.26 12.60
N LEU A 32 3.00 8.78 11.40
CA LEU A 32 1.97 8.53 10.40
C LEU A 32 1.63 7.03 10.45
N SER A 33 0.36 6.73 10.74
CA SER A 33 -0.16 5.36 10.71
C SER A 33 -1.14 5.23 9.56
N PHE A 34 -1.08 4.13 8.83
CA PHE A 34 -1.99 3.96 7.70
C PHE A 34 -2.34 2.50 7.49
N LEU A 35 -3.56 2.28 7.00
CA LEU A 35 -4.05 0.95 6.62
C LEU A 35 -3.84 0.76 5.12
N LEU A 36 -3.05 -0.23 4.77
CA LEU A 36 -2.80 -0.60 3.38
C LEU A 36 -3.66 -1.81 3.03
N GLN A 37 -4.48 -1.65 1.99
CA GLN A 37 -5.25 -2.76 1.44
C GLN A 37 -4.67 -3.13 0.08
N SER A 38 -4.56 -4.43 -0.18
CA SER A 38 -3.96 -4.97 -1.40
C SER A 38 -5.01 -5.73 -2.19
N PHE A 39 -5.09 -5.44 -3.49
CA PHE A 39 -6.09 -5.98 -4.39
C PHE A 39 -5.43 -6.62 -5.60
N ALA A 40 -6.05 -7.68 -6.13
CA ALA A 40 -5.70 -8.13 -7.46
C ALA A 40 -6.09 -7.06 -8.49
N PRO A 41 -5.42 -7.01 -9.67
CA PRO A 41 -5.81 -6.06 -10.70
C PRO A 41 -7.30 -6.19 -11.06
N PRO A 42 -7.98 -5.07 -11.41
CA PRO A 42 -9.39 -5.15 -11.75
C PRO A 42 -9.63 -6.01 -12.97
N SER A 43 -10.70 -6.83 -12.91
CA SER A 43 -11.10 -7.72 -13.99
C SER A 43 -12.59 -7.58 -14.26
N GLY A 44 -12.98 -6.52 -14.98
CA GLY A 44 -14.37 -6.27 -15.30
C GLY A 44 -15.07 -5.41 -14.25
N ASP A 45 -16.40 -5.57 -14.12
CA ASP A 45 -17.23 -4.72 -13.28
C ASP A 45 -17.45 -5.26 -11.87
N GLU A 46 -16.75 -6.30 -11.48
CA GLU A 46 -16.92 -6.91 -10.17
C GLU A 46 -16.34 -6.03 -9.07
N GLU A 47 -17.02 -6.00 -7.93
CA GLU A 47 -16.50 -5.36 -6.73
C GLU A 47 -15.28 -6.12 -6.24
N ARG A 48 -14.19 -5.41 -6.02
CA ARG A 48 -12.94 -6.04 -5.54
C ARG A 48 -12.92 -6.07 -4.02
N LEU A 49 -12.53 -7.22 -3.48
CA LEU A 49 -12.23 -7.35 -2.07
C LEU A 49 -10.70 -7.43 -1.91
N PRO A 50 -10.14 -6.82 -0.87
CA PRO A 50 -8.70 -6.92 -0.63
C PRO A 50 -8.33 -8.35 -0.24
N PHE A 51 -7.21 -8.84 -0.76
CA PHE A 51 -6.69 -10.12 -0.33
C PHE A 51 -5.74 -9.97 0.87
N ARG A 52 -5.36 -8.75 1.20
CA ARG A 52 -4.49 -8.43 2.33
C ARG A 52 -4.81 -7.04 2.84
N ALA A 53 -4.75 -6.87 4.15
CA ALA A 53 -4.87 -5.58 4.80
C ALA A 53 -3.92 -5.55 5.99
N ALA A 54 -3.14 -4.47 6.12
CA ALA A 54 -2.18 -4.35 7.20
C ALA A 54 -1.95 -2.90 7.57
N TRP A 55 -1.71 -2.65 8.85
CA TRP A 55 -1.34 -1.33 9.34
C TRP A 55 0.17 -1.15 9.32
N TYR A 56 0.60 0.03 8.92
CA TYR A 56 2.01 0.44 8.90
C TYR A 56 2.16 1.76 9.61
N HIS A 57 3.38 2.01 10.10
CA HIS A 57 3.71 3.25 10.81
C HIS A 57 5.05 3.78 10.31
N CYS A 58 5.14 5.08 10.12
CA CYS A 58 6.40 5.73 9.77
C CYS A 58 6.43 7.13 10.37
N GLU A 59 7.61 7.76 10.36
CA GLU A 59 7.71 9.14 10.82
C GLU A 59 6.92 10.05 9.88
N TYR A 60 6.19 10.99 10.49
CA TYR A 60 5.43 11.97 9.73
C TYR A 60 6.33 13.16 9.36
N ASN A 61 6.36 13.51 8.08
CA ASN A 61 7.05 14.70 7.59
C ASN A 61 6.00 15.67 7.06
N SER A 62 5.85 16.81 7.75
CA SER A 62 4.83 17.80 7.41
C SER A 62 5.10 18.53 6.10
N SER A 63 6.29 18.43 5.54
CA SER A 63 6.64 19.08 4.28
C SER A 63 6.40 18.19 3.05
N GLU A 64 5.96 16.94 3.24
CA GLU A 64 5.68 16.01 2.15
C GLU A 64 4.19 15.68 2.09
N GLU A 65 3.72 15.31 0.89
CA GLU A 65 2.34 14.88 0.69
C GLU A 65 2.08 13.58 1.47
N LEU A 66 0.92 13.48 2.12
CA LEU A 66 0.60 12.41 3.07
C LEU A 66 0.68 11.00 2.46
N TYR A 67 0.01 10.80 1.34
CA TYR A 67 -0.04 9.47 0.72
C TYR A 67 1.32 9.08 0.14
N ARG A 68 2.00 10.04 -0.47
CA ARG A 68 3.31 9.79 -1.07
C ARG A 68 4.33 9.35 -0.03
N GLN A 69 4.37 10.01 1.12
CA GLN A 69 5.35 9.61 2.16
C GLN A 69 5.05 8.21 2.71
N GLY A 70 3.77 7.83 2.80
CA GLY A 70 3.39 6.47 3.16
C GLY A 70 3.90 5.45 2.15
N PHE A 71 3.69 5.70 0.85
CA PHE A 71 4.16 4.81 -0.20
C PHE A 71 5.68 4.76 -0.28
N GLU A 72 6.36 5.88 -0.11
CA GLU A 72 7.83 5.90 -0.09
C GLU A 72 8.39 5.06 1.04
N TYR A 73 7.76 5.12 2.22
CA TYR A 73 8.13 4.24 3.33
C TYR A 73 7.96 2.77 2.94
N LEU A 74 6.83 2.42 2.31
CA LEU A 74 6.55 1.04 1.91
C LEU A 74 7.61 0.51 0.93
N LEU A 75 8.15 1.36 0.08
CA LEU A 75 9.20 0.96 -0.86
C LEU A 75 10.51 0.58 -0.17
N THR A 76 10.68 0.91 1.11
CA THR A 76 11.84 0.49 1.90
C THR A 76 11.69 -0.92 2.47
N LEU A 77 10.49 -1.49 2.40
CA LEU A 77 10.21 -2.82 2.94
C LEU A 77 10.49 -3.89 1.87
N ASP A 78 10.95 -5.07 2.32
CA ASP A 78 11.35 -6.14 1.40
C ASP A 78 10.24 -6.56 0.45
N ASP A 79 9.00 -6.67 0.94
CA ASP A 79 7.86 -7.12 0.15
C ASP A 79 7.49 -6.17 -0.98
N LEU A 80 7.70 -4.88 -0.77
CA LEU A 80 7.19 -3.84 -1.64
C LEU A 80 8.28 -3.05 -2.36
N SER A 81 9.54 -3.33 -2.06
CA SER A 81 10.66 -2.67 -2.73
C SER A 81 10.63 -2.99 -4.23
N GLY A 82 10.94 -2.00 -5.04
CA GLY A 82 10.87 -2.14 -6.49
C GLY A 82 9.48 -1.90 -7.10
N GLY A 83 8.49 -1.56 -6.28
CA GLY A 83 7.16 -1.21 -6.77
C GLY A 83 7.13 0.19 -7.40
N TRP A 84 5.99 0.50 -8.03
CA TRP A 84 5.77 1.80 -8.65
C TRP A 84 4.62 2.53 -7.99
N ILE A 85 4.84 3.82 -7.70
CA ILE A 85 3.76 4.70 -7.25
C ILE A 85 3.04 5.20 -8.50
N ILE A 86 1.75 4.89 -8.61
CA ILE A 86 0.89 5.32 -9.71
C ILE A 86 0.01 6.46 -9.21
N GLU A 87 0.10 7.59 -9.85
CA GLU A 87 -0.64 8.80 -9.46
C GLU A 87 -1.99 8.95 -10.14
#